data_12ebe371c3690c8a6d7f69567c347a87
#
_entry.id   12ebe371c3690c8a6d7f69567c347a87
#
_cell.length_a   1.000
_cell.length_b   1.000
_cell.length_c   1.000
_cell.angle_alpha   90.00
_cell.angle_beta   90.00
_cell.angle_gamma   90.00
#
_symmetry.space_group_name_H-M   'P 1'
#
loop_
_entity.id
_entity.type
_entity.pdbx_description
1 polymer ?
#
loop_
_entity_poly.entity_id
_entity_poly.type
_entity_poly.pdbx_seq_one_letter_code
_entity_poly.pdbx_strand_id
1 'polypeptide(L)'
;MKLGWCAPLRDAGMIRDAGFDYIELPLAAQDFAAKIESPLPVGAFNYFFPQDMRIVGPDVDDARLDDYLARAAALMAGVNARTAVMGSAWARNVPDGFERARAEAQIVRALDRCADRLRGSGVTLAIEPLYRKESNIINSVAEGVSFARRVNRPEIRVLADFFHMDEENEPLETLREHRDWVVHIHLADTGRRNPGTGSYDYDRFFGLLREIDYRGLMSAECKITDRAADMQHSHAFLRRHWPMR
;
A
#
# COMPACT_ATOMS: atom_id res chain seq x y z
N MET A 1 1.91 -15.06 -9.67
CA MET A 1 1.67 -13.80 -8.93
C MET A 1 2.15 -12.64 -9.77
N LYS A 2 1.50 -11.46 -9.64
CA LYS A 2 1.84 -10.27 -10.41
C LYS A 2 2.78 -9.37 -9.63
N LEU A 3 3.82 -8.85 -10.31
CA LEU A 3 4.76 -7.85 -9.81
C LEU A 3 4.43 -6.48 -10.41
N GLY A 4 4.35 -5.47 -9.57
CA GLY A 4 4.10 -4.09 -9.96
C GLY A 4 5.22 -3.15 -9.53
N TRP A 5 5.06 -1.90 -9.92
CA TRP A 5 5.95 -0.81 -9.54
C TRP A 5 5.17 0.45 -9.20
N CYS A 6 5.52 1.08 -8.08
CA CYS A 6 4.92 2.34 -7.65
C CYS A 6 5.55 3.52 -8.39
N ALA A 7 4.78 4.19 -9.24
CA ALA A 7 5.26 5.35 -9.98
C ALA A 7 4.10 6.21 -10.53
N PRO A 8 4.37 7.45 -10.96
CA PRO A 8 3.40 8.24 -11.69
C PRO A 8 3.10 7.64 -13.08
N LEU A 9 1.90 7.89 -13.60
CA LEU A 9 1.39 7.33 -14.86
C LEU A 9 2.33 7.52 -16.07
N ARG A 10 3.07 8.63 -16.12
CA ARG A 10 4.04 8.91 -17.20
C ARG A 10 5.15 7.85 -17.32
N ASP A 11 5.42 7.08 -16.26
CA ASP A 11 6.45 6.04 -16.24
C ASP A 11 5.92 4.65 -16.65
N ALA A 12 4.61 4.52 -16.94
CA ALA A 12 3.96 3.24 -17.21
C ALA A 12 4.57 2.48 -18.41
N GLY A 13 5.01 3.21 -19.46
CA GLY A 13 5.70 2.59 -20.59
C GLY A 13 7.02 1.96 -20.19
N MET A 14 7.82 2.65 -19.37
CA MET A 14 9.11 2.15 -18.87
C MET A 14 8.94 0.95 -17.94
N ILE A 15 7.92 0.95 -17.09
CA ILE A 15 7.57 -0.16 -16.19
C ILE A 15 7.20 -1.40 -17.02
N ARG A 16 6.38 -1.25 -18.07
CA ARG A 16 6.06 -2.33 -19.03
C ARG A 16 7.32 -2.88 -19.69
N ASP A 17 8.18 -2.00 -20.19
CA ASP A 17 9.40 -2.40 -20.93
C ASP A 17 10.43 -3.07 -20.00
N ALA A 18 10.40 -2.77 -18.70
CA ALA A 18 11.16 -3.49 -17.69
C ALA A 18 10.57 -4.87 -17.32
N GLY A 19 9.34 -5.19 -17.77
CA GLY A 19 8.71 -6.51 -17.63
C GLY A 19 7.74 -6.67 -16.46
N PHE A 20 7.38 -5.60 -15.75
CA PHE A 20 6.38 -5.64 -14.67
C PHE A 20 4.97 -5.88 -15.22
N ASP A 21 4.12 -6.49 -14.40
CA ASP A 21 2.77 -6.90 -14.80
C ASP A 21 1.72 -5.78 -14.65
N TYR A 22 1.98 -4.79 -13.80
CA TYR A 22 1.08 -3.67 -13.53
C TYR A 22 1.82 -2.45 -12.95
N ILE A 23 1.15 -1.31 -12.99
CA ILE A 23 1.58 -0.09 -12.29
C ILE A 23 0.72 0.14 -11.05
N GLU A 24 1.34 0.62 -9.97
CA GLU A 24 0.68 1.19 -8.80
C GLU A 24 0.81 2.70 -8.82
N LEU A 25 -0.32 3.40 -8.86
CA LEU A 25 -0.36 4.86 -9.03
C LEU A 25 -0.59 5.60 -7.72
N PRO A 26 0.01 6.78 -7.51
CA PRO A 26 -0.36 7.64 -6.39
C PRO A 26 -1.78 8.18 -6.60
N LEU A 27 -2.74 7.72 -5.77
CA LEU A 27 -4.16 8.08 -5.91
C LEU A 27 -4.41 9.58 -5.76
N ALA A 28 -3.82 10.18 -4.74
CA ALA A 28 -4.01 11.61 -4.45
C ALA A 28 -3.47 12.55 -5.56
N ALA A 29 -2.64 12.03 -6.46
CA ALA A 29 -2.11 12.79 -7.59
C ALA A 29 -2.94 12.63 -8.87
N GLN A 30 -4.03 11.84 -8.84
CA GLN A 30 -4.89 11.64 -10.01
C GLN A 30 -5.92 12.75 -10.14
N ASP A 31 -6.19 13.13 -11.39
CA ASP A 31 -7.40 13.88 -11.72
C ASP A 31 -8.57 12.89 -11.81
N PHE A 32 -9.48 12.95 -10.84
CA PHE A 32 -10.63 12.03 -10.77
C PHE A 32 -11.67 12.25 -11.87
N ALA A 33 -11.58 13.35 -12.64
CA ALA A 33 -12.41 13.59 -13.79
C ALA A 33 -11.80 13.06 -15.10
N ALA A 34 -10.50 12.78 -15.10
CA ALA A 34 -9.81 12.29 -16.28
C ALA A 34 -9.83 10.75 -16.36
N LYS A 35 -9.93 10.24 -17.59
CA LYS A 35 -9.72 8.81 -17.85
C LYS A 35 -8.25 8.46 -17.72
N ILE A 36 -7.93 7.42 -16.95
CA ILE A 36 -6.57 6.88 -16.89
C ILE A 36 -6.36 5.98 -18.12
N GLU A 37 -5.45 6.39 -19.00
CA GLU A 37 -4.98 5.59 -20.12
C GLU A 37 -3.56 5.11 -19.84
N SER A 38 -3.39 3.81 -19.69
CA SER A 38 -2.12 3.18 -19.33
C SER A 38 -1.80 2.00 -20.24
N PRO A 39 -0.54 1.85 -20.69
CA PRO A 39 -0.09 0.68 -21.45
C PRO A 39 0.04 -0.58 -20.59
N LEU A 40 -0.14 -0.47 -19.28
CA LEU A 40 -0.18 -1.54 -18.30
C LEU A 40 -1.49 -1.49 -17.50
N PRO A 41 -1.99 -2.62 -16.99
CA PRO A 41 -3.04 -2.59 -15.99
C PRO A 41 -2.66 -1.71 -14.80
N VAL A 42 -3.59 -0.92 -14.28
CA VAL A 42 -3.46 -0.27 -12.98
C VAL A 42 -3.92 -1.26 -11.93
N GLY A 43 -2.98 -1.94 -11.27
CA GLY A 43 -3.30 -3.01 -10.32
C GLY A 43 -3.65 -2.50 -8.93
N ALA A 44 -3.01 -1.40 -8.52
CA ALA A 44 -3.18 -0.82 -7.20
C ALA A 44 -2.96 0.70 -7.22
N PHE A 45 -3.34 1.34 -6.10
CA PHE A 45 -3.08 2.74 -5.82
C PHE A 45 -2.45 2.89 -4.43
N ASN A 46 -1.36 3.67 -4.33
CA ASN A 46 -0.79 4.14 -3.07
C ASN A 46 -1.11 5.63 -2.81
N TYR A 47 -0.50 6.26 -1.80
CA TYR A 47 -0.77 7.66 -1.43
C TYR A 47 -2.27 7.97 -1.41
N PHE A 48 -3.02 7.18 -0.61
CA PHE A 48 -4.48 7.17 -0.64
C PHE A 48 -5.11 8.54 -0.37
N PHE A 49 -4.63 9.28 0.63
CA PHE A 49 -5.16 10.62 0.96
C PHE A 49 -4.25 11.74 0.45
N PRO A 50 -4.83 12.87 -0.01
CA PRO A 50 -4.07 14.07 -0.31
C PRO A 50 -3.44 14.67 0.96
N GLN A 51 -2.35 15.43 0.80
CA GLN A 51 -1.54 15.92 1.92
C GLN A 51 -2.29 16.88 2.87
N ASP A 52 -3.30 17.56 2.37
CA ASP A 52 -4.14 18.49 3.13
C ASP A 52 -5.39 17.84 3.74
N MET A 53 -5.55 16.52 3.62
CA MET A 53 -6.64 15.76 4.26
C MET A 53 -6.20 15.18 5.60
N ARG A 54 -7.07 15.28 6.59
CA ARG A 54 -6.89 14.68 7.92
C ARG A 54 -8.05 13.76 8.24
N ILE A 55 -7.74 12.58 8.78
CA ILE A 55 -8.71 11.63 9.33
C ILE A 55 -8.55 11.51 10.85
N VAL A 56 -7.54 12.19 11.41
CA VAL A 56 -7.24 12.26 12.84
C VAL A 56 -6.99 13.70 13.24
N GLY A 57 -7.49 14.08 14.42
CA GLY A 57 -7.29 15.40 15.00
C GLY A 57 -8.59 16.22 15.14
N PRO A 58 -8.48 17.49 15.53
CA PRO A 58 -9.63 18.37 15.69
C PRO A 58 -10.26 18.79 14.35
N ASP A 59 -9.48 18.83 13.28
CA ASP A 59 -9.85 19.41 11.97
C ASP A 59 -10.30 18.36 10.95
N VAL A 60 -10.88 17.25 11.41
CA VAL A 60 -11.45 16.23 10.53
C VAL A 60 -12.72 16.74 9.90
N ASP A 61 -12.74 16.79 8.55
CA ASP A 61 -13.89 17.16 7.73
C ASP A 61 -14.53 15.91 7.12
N ASP A 62 -15.56 15.39 7.76
CA ASP A 62 -16.27 14.19 7.35
C ASP A 62 -16.98 14.38 5.98
N ALA A 63 -17.46 15.56 5.64
CA ALA A 63 -18.14 15.81 4.37
C ALA A 63 -17.15 15.82 3.19
N ARG A 64 -16.00 16.47 3.38
CA ARG A 64 -14.89 16.44 2.42
C ARG A 64 -14.35 15.04 2.23
N LEU A 65 -14.23 14.27 3.30
CA LEU A 65 -13.80 12.87 3.27
C LEU A 65 -14.77 12.03 2.42
N ASP A 66 -16.08 12.15 2.65
CA ASP A 66 -17.10 11.39 1.93
C ASP A 66 -17.12 11.72 0.43
N ASP A 67 -16.99 12.99 0.04
CA ASP A 67 -16.89 13.41 -1.37
C ASP A 67 -15.62 12.83 -2.03
N TYR A 68 -14.49 12.96 -1.35
CA TYR A 68 -13.24 12.37 -1.83
C TYR A 68 -13.35 10.87 -2.06
N LEU A 69 -13.85 10.13 -1.07
CA LEU A 69 -13.98 8.68 -1.14
C LEU A 69 -14.92 8.23 -2.25
N ALA A 70 -16.01 8.96 -2.50
CA ALA A 70 -16.92 8.63 -3.59
C ALA A 70 -16.23 8.72 -4.96
N ARG A 71 -15.49 9.80 -5.21
CA ARG A 71 -14.73 10.01 -6.46
C ARG A 71 -13.57 9.02 -6.60
N ALA A 72 -12.83 8.78 -5.51
CA ALA A 72 -11.73 7.82 -5.48
C ALA A 72 -12.21 6.40 -5.79
N ALA A 73 -13.30 5.94 -5.17
CA ALA A 73 -13.88 4.63 -5.42
C ALA A 73 -14.32 4.46 -6.88
N ALA A 74 -14.94 5.49 -7.47
CA ALA A 74 -15.36 5.47 -8.88
C ALA A 74 -14.14 5.36 -9.83
N LEU A 75 -13.08 6.13 -9.59
CA LEU A 75 -11.84 6.06 -10.37
C LEU A 75 -11.21 4.68 -10.31
N MET A 76 -11.04 4.14 -9.08
CA MET A 76 -10.40 2.84 -8.86
C MET A 76 -11.19 1.69 -9.49
N ALA A 77 -12.53 1.71 -9.38
CA ALA A 77 -13.40 0.74 -10.03
C ALA A 77 -13.34 0.87 -11.56
N GLY A 78 -13.26 2.09 -12.10
CA GLY A 78 -13.19 2.36 -13.54
C GLY A 78 -11.96 1.78 -14.23
N VAL A 79 -10.86 1.55 -13.49
CA VAL A 79 -9.65 0.89 -14.01
C VAL A 79 -9.50 -0.56 -13.54
N ASN A 80 -10.51 -1.10 -12.85
CA ASN A 80 -10.49 -2.45 -12.25
C ASN A 80 -9.29 -2.68 -11.32
N ALA A 81 -8.90 -1.66 -10.55
CA ALA A 81 -7.87 -1.81 -9.53
C ALA A 81 -8.32 -2.82 -8.45
N ARG A 82 -7.35 -3.54 -7.88
CA ARG A 82 -7.64 -4.55 -6.84
C ARG A 82 -7.37 -4.04 -5.43
N THR A 83 -6.41 -3.13 -5.28
CA THR A 83 -5.94 -2.67 -3.97
C THR A 83 -5.75 -1.17 -3.98
N ALA A 84 -6.11 -0.54 -2.86
CA ALA A 84 -5.72 0.82 -2.51
C ALA A 84 -4.92 0.77 -1.20
N VAL A 85 -3.84 1.54 -1.10
CA VAL A 85 -2.90 1.49 0.04
C VAL A 85 -2.99 2.76 0.86
N MET A 86 -3.38 2.63 2.13
CA MET A 86 -3.46 3.72 3.08
C MET A 86 -2.19 3.78 3.95
N GLY A 87 -1.11 4.31 3.39
CA GLY A 87 0.12 4.67 4.12
C GLY A 87 0.07 6.08 4.71
N SER A 88 -0.42 7.03 3.99
CA SER A 88 -0.64 8.48 4.25
C SER A 88 -0.47 8.93 5.71
N ALA A 89 0.78 8.98 6.22
CA ALA A 89 1.09 9.33 7.62
C ALA A 89 0.48 10.69 8.03
N TRP A 90 0.58 11.68 7.15
CA TRP A 90 0.03 13.03 7.39
C TRP A 90 -1.47 13.03 7.67
N ALA A 91 -2.23 12.09 7.10
CA ALA A 91 -3.67 12.02 7.31
C ALA A 91 -4.03 11.42 8.67
N ARG A 92 -3.21 10.48 9.20
CA ARG A 92 -3.55 9.68 10.37
C ARG A 92 -2.67 9.93 11.60
N ASN A 93 -1.55 10.63 11.49
CA ASN A 93 -0.70 10.91 12.64
C ASN A 93 -1.49 11.63 13.75
N VAL A 94 -1.27 11.19 14.97
CA VAL A 94 -1.89 11.77 16.15
C VAL A 94 -1.22 13.10 16.47
N PRO A 95 -1.95 14.24 16.45
CA PRO A 95 -1.37 15.53 16.80
C PRO A 95 -0.90 15.56 18.26
N ASP A 96 0.09 16.40 18.55
CA ASP A 96 0.57 16.61 19.91
C ASP A 96 -0.57 17.04 20.84
N GLY A 97 -0.65 16.38 21.99
CA GLY A 97 -1.70 16.63 22.98
C GLY A 97 -3.10 16.09 22.62
N PHE A 98 -3.25 15.46 21.45
CA PHE A 98 -4.52 14.83 21.09
C PHE A 98 -4.63 13.43 21.71
N GLU A 99 -5.79 13.12 22.29
CA GLU A 99 -6.02 11.85 22.97
C GLU A 99 -5.92 10.66 21.98
N ARG A 100 -5.04 9.70 22.29
CA ARG A 100 -4.79 8.54 21.41
C ARG A 100 -6.04 7.68 21.18
N ALA A 101 -6.83 7.44 22.22
CA ALA A 101 -8.06 6.65 22.09
C ALA A 101 -9.07 7.32 21.14
N ARG A 102 -9.15 8.65 21.19
CA ARG A 102 -9.97 9.43 20.26
C ARG A 102 -9.42 9.36 18.83
N ALA A 103 -8.10 9.45 18.65
CA ALA A 103 -7.47 9.31 17.35
C ALA A 103 -7.76 7.92 16.74
N GLU A 104 -7.61 6.86 17.51
CA GLU A 104 -7.93 5.50 17.08
C GLU A 104 -9.40 5.33 16.68
N ALA A 105 -10.32 5.91 17.45
CA ALA A 105 -11.74 5.89 17.10
C ALA A 105 -12.02 6.65 15.78
N GLN A 106 -11.30 7.75 15.53
CA GLN A 106 -11.39 8.48 14.26
C GLN A 106 -10.87 7.65 13.09
N ILE A 107 -9.74 6.94 13.24
CA ILE A 107 -9.22 6.04 12.20
C ILE A 107 -10.22 4.94 11.88
N VAL A 108 -10.77 4.27 12.91
CA VAL A 108 -11.77 3.20 12.71
C VAL A 108 -12.99 3.74 11.95
N ARG A 109 -13.48 4.92 12.31
CA ARG A 109 -14.61 5.57 11.61
C ARG A 109 -14.27 5.90 10.15
N ALA A 110 -13.08 6.43 9.89
CA ALA A 110 -12.63 6.72 8.53
C ALA A 110 -12.51 5.44 7.67
N LEU A 111 -11.95 4.37 8.24
CA LEU A 111 -11.86 3.06 7.58
C LEU A 111 -13.25 2.46 7.29
N ASP A 112 -14.21 2.60 8.20
CA ASP A 112 -15.57 2.12 7.95
C ASP A 112 -16.26 2.89 6.82
N ARG A 113 -16.07 4.23 6.75
CA ARG A 113 -16.52 5.05 5.59
C ARG A 113 -15.84 4.59 4.28
N CYS A 114 -14.52 4.29 4.31
CA CYS A 114 -13.83 3.72 3.15
C CYS A 114 -14.48 2.40 2.73
N ALA A 115 -14.77 1.49 3.66
CA ALA A 115 -15.41 0.21 3.37
C ALA A 115 -16.78 0.40 2.74
N ASP A 116 -17.60 1.34 3.22
CA ASP A 116 -18.92 1.64 2.62
C ASP A 116 -18.79 2.07 1.16
N ARG A 117 -17.81 2.91 0.83
CA ARG A 117 -17.59 3.40 -0.54
C ARG A 117 -16.99 2.33 -1.47
N LEU A 118 -16.21 1.40 -0.92
CA LEU A 118 -15.57 0.33 -1.68
C LEU A 118 -16.43 -0.92 -1.83
N ARG A 119 -17.55 -1.00 -1.12
CA ARG A 119 -18.46 -2.16 -1.17
C ARG A 119 -18.90 -2.47 -2.60
N GLY A 120 -18.64 -3.70 -3.05
CA GLY A 120 -19.00 -4.17 -4.38
C GLY A 120 -18.13 -3.65 -5.53
N SER A 121 -17.13 -2.80 -5.27
CA SER A 121 -16.21 -2.27 -6.29
C SER A 121 -15.14 -3.27 -6.75
N GLY A 122 -14.89 -4.31 -5.97
CA GLY A 122 -13.76 -5.23 -6.17
C GLY A 122 -12.42 -4.70 -5.63
N VAL A 123 -12.40 -3.49 -5.07
CA VAL A 123 -11.21 -2.87 -4.48
C VAL A 123 -11.13 -3.14 -2.98
N THR A 124 -9.96 -3.51 -2.49
CA THR A 124 -9.66 -3.67 -1.06
C THR A 124 -8.74 -2.54 -0.62
N LEU A 125 -9.06 -1.85 0.47
CA LEU A 125 -8.16 -0.91 1.12
C LEU A 125 -7.22 -1.68 2.06
N ALA A 126 -5.93 -1.60 1.79
CA ALA A 126 -4.88 -2.17 2.62
C ALA A 126 -4.28 -1.09 3.53
N ILE A 127 -4.41 -1.26 4.85
CA ILE A 127 -3.74 -0.42 5.83
C ILE A 127 -2.25 -0.72 5.76
N GLU A 128 -1.43 0.27 5.52
CA GLU A 128 0.02 0.14 5.52
C GLU A 128 0.59 0.61 6.86
N PRO A 129 1.19 -0.28 7.63
CA PRO A 129 2.02 0.11 8.78
C PRO A 129 3.26 0.84 8.31
N LEU A 130 3.59 1.95 8.96
CA LEU A 130 4.77 2.74 8.66
C LEU A 130 5.73 2.74 9.85
N TYR A 131 7.03 2.78 9.60
CA TYR A 131 8.00 2.88 10.68
C TYR A 131 7.86 4.19 11.47
N ARG A 132 8.30 4.18 12.74
CA ARG A 132 8.04 5.27 13.72
C ARG A 132 8.60 6.63 13.33
N LYS A 133 9.59 6.69 12.43
CA LYS A 133 10.08 7.97 11.91
C LYS A 133 9.09 8.65 10.94
N GLU A 134 8.19 7.90 10.33
CA GLU A 134 7.17 8.44 9.42
C GLU A 134 5.80 8.59 10.08
N SER A 135 5.41 7.66 10.97
CA SER A 135 4.10 7.69 11.61
C SER A 135 4.19 7.33 13.09
N ASN A 136 3.42 8.02 13.92
CA ASN A 136 3.31 7.73 15.35
C ASN A 136 2.15 6.79 15.70
N ILE A 137 1.53 6.17 14.69
CA ILE A 137 0.41 5.24 14.84
C ILE A 137 0.39 4.21 13.70
N ILE A 138 0.08 2.96 14.03
CA ILE A 138 0.09 1.81 13.12
C ILE A 138 1.51 1.58 12.58
N ASN A 139 2.35 0.98 13.42
CA ASN A 139 3.77 0.78 13.15
C ASN A 139 4.16 -0.70 12.96
N SER A 140 3.20 -1.62 12.97
CA SER A 140 3.41 -3.04 12.69
C SER A 140 2.23 -3.64 11.96
N VAL A 141 2.46 -4.76 11.27
CA VAL A 141 1.40 -5.55 10.61
C VAL A 141 0.33 -5.96 11.64
N ALA A 142 0.77 -6.36 12.84
CA ALA A 142 -0.14 -6.71 13.93
C ALA A 142 -1.04 -5.54 14.37
N GLU A 143 -0.49 -4.32 14.45
CA GLU A 143 -1.30 -3.11 14.72
C GLU A 143 -2.30 -2.84 13.58
N GLY A 144 -1.86 -2.92 12.32
CA GLY A 144 -2.74 -2.78 11.16
C GLY A 144 -3.90 -3.78 11.19
N VAL A 145 -3.61 -5.03 11.51
CA VAL A 145 -4.63 -6.09 11.68
C VAL A 145 -5.58 -5.78 12.83
N SER A 146 -5.09 -5.22 13.94
CA SER A 146 -5.95 -4.78 15.05
C SER A 146 -7.00 -3.76 14.60
N PHE A 147 -6.59 -2.74 13.81
CA PHE A 147 -7.52 -1.76 13.24
C PHE A 147 -8.50 -2.41 12.25
N ALA A 148 -8.02 -3.27 11.34
CA ALA A 148 -8.87 -3.97 10.38
C ALA A 148 -9.93 -4.86 11.07
N ARG A 149 -9.56 -5.53 12.16
CA ARG A 149 -10.49 -6.32 12.99
C ARG A 149 -11.54 -5.46 13.69
N ARG A 150 -11.16 -4.28 14.17
CA ARG A 150 -12.10 -3.35 14.83
C ARG A 150 -13.15 -2.84 13.85
N VAL A 151 -12.77 -2.61 12.59
CA VAL A 151 -13.70 -2.24 11.51
C VAL A 151 -14.57 -3.44 11.10
N ASN A 152 -13.99 -4.63 11.06
CA ASN A 152 -14.65 -5.90 10.75
C ASN A 152 -15.40 -5.89 9.41
N ARG A 153 -14.74 -5.37 8.36
CA ARG A 153 -15.28 -5.27 6.99
C ARG A 153 -14.38 -6.01 6.00
N PRO A 154 -14.94 -6.72 5.01
CA PRO A 154 -14.14 -7.46 4.03
C PRO A 154 -13.32 -6.53 3.11
N GLU A 155 -13.74 -5.29 2.93
CA GLU A 155 -13.04 -4.30 2.13
C GLU A 155 -11.77 -3.76 2.81
N ILE A 156 -11.56 -4.00 4.12
CA ILE A 156 -10.40 -3.50 4.88
C ILE A 156 -9.47 -4.66 5.19
N ARG A 157 -8.23 -4.52 4.76
CA ARG A 157 -7.15 -5.50 4.95
C ARG A 157 -5.85 -4.77 5.29
N VAL A 158 -4.72 -5.45 5.21
CA VAL A 158 -3.41 -4.92 5.61
C VAL A 158 -2.41 -5.14 4.48
N LEU A 159 -1.50 -4.21 4.34
CA LEU A 159 -0.28 -4.32 3.55
C LEU A 159 0.88 -4.64 4.48
N ALA A 160 1.84 -5.42 3.99
CA ALA A 160 3.15 -5.55 4.61
C ALA A 160 4.21 -4.92 3.70
N ASP A 161 4.90 -3.90 4.18
CA ASP A 161 6.04 -3.29 3.50
C ASP A 161 7.33 -3.83 4.10
N PHE A 162 8.15 -4.47 3.29
CA PHE A 162 9.38 -5.12 3.75
C PHE A 162 10.36 -4.11 4.33
N PHE A 163 10.44 -2.89 3.78
CA PHE A 163 11.28 -1.82 4.32
C PHE A 163 10.79 -1.35 5.70
N HIS A 164 9.49 -1.11 5.87
CA HIS A 164 8.96 -0.67 7.15
C HIS A 164 9.07 -1.75 8.23
N MET A 165 8.86 -3.02 7.87
CA MET A 165 9.06 -4.15 8.78
C MET A 165 10.52 -4.25 9.24
N ASP A 166 11.49 -4.10 8.34
CA ASP A 166 12.91 -4.14 8.69
C ASP A 166 13.33 -2.95 9.57
N GLU A 167 12.91 -1.73 9.25
CA GLU A 167 13.20 -0.52 10.05
C GLU A 167 12.61 -0.59 11.47
N GLU A 168 11.52 -1.31 11.68
CA GLU A 168 10.91 -1.58 12.99
C GLU A 168 11.41 -2.86 13.65
N ASN A 169 12.32 -3.61 13.01
CA ASN A 169 12.75 -4.94 13.43
C ASN A 169 11.55 -5.90 13.66
N GLU A 170 10.49 -5.76 12.86
CA GLU A 170 9.33 -6.64 12.93
C GLU A 170 9.70 -8.03 12.39
N PRO A 171 9.48 -9.11 13.17
CA PRO A 171 9.78 -10.46 12.70
C PRO A 171 8.97 -10.82 11.44
N LEU A 172 9.62 -11.40 10.44
CA LEU A 172 8.94 -11.84 9.20
C LEU A 172 7.85 -12.88 9.49
N GLU A 173 7.95 -13.63 10.57
CA GLU A 173 6.96 -14.60 11.05
C GLU A 173 5.57 -13.98 11.29
N THR A 174 5.49 -12.66 11.53
CA THR A 174 4.24 -11.89 11.60
C THR A 174 3.38 -12.09 10.34
N LEU A 175 4.00 -12.30 9.17
CA LEU A 175 3.27 -12.60 7.93
C LEU A 175 2.51 -13.93 8.01
N ARG A 176 3.09 -14.95 8.69
CA ARG A 176 2.43 -16.25 8.91
C ARG A 176 1.23 -16.10 9.84
N GLU A 177 1.41 -15.36 10.94
CA GLU A 177 0.38 -15.14 11.95
C GLU A 177 -0.83 -14.37 11.41
N HIS A 178 -0.58 -13.49 10.44
CA HIS A 178 -1.58 -12.58 9.88
C HIS A 178 -1.90 -12.82 8.39
N ARG A 179 -1.56 -14.02 7.86
CA ARG A 179 -1.68 -14.36 6.44
C ARG A 179 -3.04 -14.06 5.80
N ASP A 180 -4.13 -14.24 6.57
CA ASP A 180 -5.50 -14.02 6.08
C ASP A 180 -5.86 -12.53 5.97
N TRP A 181 -5.01 -11.65 6.50
CA TRP A 181 -5.19 -10.20 6.49
C TRP A 181 -4.30 -9.48 5.50
N VAL A 182 -3.13 -10.04 5.17
CA VAL A 182 -2.16 -9.41 4.27
C VAL A 182 -2.55 -9.68 2.81
N VAL A 183 -2.95 -8.62 2.10
CA VAL A 183 -3.44 -8.71 0.70
C VAL A 183 -2.53 -8.00 -0.29
N HIS A 184 -1.60 -7.19 0.18
CA HIS A 184 -0.65 -6.44 -0.64
C HIS A 184 0.73 -6.42 0.04
N ILE A 185 1.77 -6.35 -0.79
CA ILE A 185 3.16 -6.27 -0.34
C ILE A 185 3.84 -5.10 -1.03
N HIS A 186 4.54 -4.26 -0.26
CA HIS A 186 5.53 -3.36 -0.82
C HIS A 186 6.93 -3.90 -0.63
N LEU A 187 7.78 -3.67 -1.62
CA LEU A 187 9.14 -4.15 -1.69
C LEU A 187 10.12 -3.00 -1.88
N ALA A 188 11.10 -2.92 -1.01
CA ALA A 188 12.30 -2.14 -1.19
C ALA A 188 13.49 -2.89 -0.59
N ASP A 189 14.68 -2.36 -0.72
CA ASP A 189 15.88 -2.89 -0.09
C ASP A 189 16.44 -1.91 0.95
N THR A 190 17.49 -2.27 1.63
CA THR A 190 18.17 -1.48 2.68
C THR A 190 18.24 0.00 2.32
N GLY A 191 17.75 0.86 3.21
CA GLY A 191 17.69 2.32 2.99
C GLY A 191 16.64 2.77 1.97
N ARG A 192 15.63 1.93 1.73
CA ARG A 192 14.54 2.11 0.76
C ARG A 192 15.03 2.15 -0.69
N ARG A 193 16.17 1.50 -0.98
CA ARG A 193 16.69 1.35 -2.35
C ARG A 193 15.83 0.36 -3.15
N ASN A 194 16.05 0.32 -4.44
CA ASN A 194 15.35 -0.64 -5.31
C ASN A 194 15.77 -2.09 -5.00
N PRO A 195 14.84 -3.06 -5.08
CA PRO A 195 15.07 -4.46 -4.74
C PRO A 195 16.29 -5.06 -5.45
N GLY A 196 17.13 -5.76 -4.68
CA GLY A 196 18.36 -6.41 -5.17
C GLY A 196 19.61 -5.53 -5.11
N THR A 197 19.55 -4.36 -4.48
CA THR A 197 20.72 -3.45 -4.33
C THR A 197 21.16 -3.26 -2.89
N GLY A 198 20.57 -4.00 -1.97
CA GLY A 198 20.87 -3.97 -0.54
C GLY A 198 21.19 -5.35 0.03
N SER A 199 20.83 -5.54 1.28
CA SER A 199 21.17 -6.73 2.06
C SER A 199 19.96 -7.39 2.74
N TYR A 200 18.72 -7.07 2.34
CA TYR A 200 17.55 -7.72 2.90
C TYR A 200 17.49 -9.20 2.51
N ASP A 201 17.05 -10.03 3.45
CA ASP A 201 16.92 -11.48 3.25
C ASP A 201 15.67 -11.83 2.42
N TYR A 202 15.77 -11.59 1.12
CA TYR A 202 14.69 -11.87 0.18
C TYR A 202 14.40 -13.38 0.05
N ASP A 203 15.39 -14.26 0.27
CA ASP A 203 15.17 -15.70 0.23
C ASP A 203 14.24 -16.15 1.35
N ARG A 204 14.48 -15.67 2.59
CA ARG A 204 13.60 -15.93 3.73
C ARG A 204 12.22 -15.30 3.54
N PHE A 205 12.17 -14.02 3.09
CA PHE A 205 10.92 -13.31 2.86
C PHE A 205 10.03 -14.04 1.84
N PHE A 206 10.56 -14.35 0.66
CA PHE A 206 9.82 -15.11 -0.34
C PHE A 206 9.57 -16.56 0.06
N GLY A 207 10.45 -17.15 0.88
CA GLY A 207 10.22 -18.45 1.51
C GLY A 207 8.93 -18.48 2.32
N LEU A 208 8.75 -17.49 3.21
CA LEU A 208 7.54 -17.32 4.00
C LEU A 208 6.30 -17.06 3.14
N LEU A 209 6.41 -16.19 2.13
CA LEU A 209 5.27 -15.92 1.23
C LEU A 209 4.81 -17.19 0.50
N ARG A 210 5.74 -18.07 0.09
CA ARG A 210 5.40 -19.38 -0.49
C ARG A 210 4.76 -20.32 0.52
N GLU A 211 5.28 -20.36 1.74
CA GLU A 211 4.75 -21.20 2.83
C GLU A 211 3.30 -20.86 3.14
N ILE A 212 2.96 -19.57 3.20
CA ILE A 212 1.60 -19.11 3.49
C ILE A 212 0.68 -19.08 2.26
N ASP A 213 1.16 -19.57 1.12
CA ASP A 213 0.46 -19.53 -0.19
C ASP A 213 -0.04 -18.11 -0.56
N TYR A 214 0.80 -17.11 -0.38
CA TYR A 214 0.42 -15.72 -0.66
C TYR A 214 -0.02 -15.54 -2.11
N ARG A 215 -1.19 -14.91 -2.34
CA ARG A 215 -1.82 -14.72 -3.65
C ARG A 215 -2.11 -13.26 -4.00
N GLY A 216 -1.72 -12.33 -3.15
CA GLY A 216 -1.91 -10.89 -3.36
C GLY A 216 -1.01 -10.29 -4.44
N LEU A 217 -1.07 -8.99 -4.57
CA LEU A 217 -0.18 -8.20 -5.43
C LEU A 217 1.09 -7.83 -4.68
N MET A 218 2.19 -7.60 -5.40
CA MET A 218 3.44 -7.06 -4.86
C MET A 218 3.94 -5.93 -5.74
N SER A 219 4.25 -4.77 -5.16
CA SER A 219 4.82 -3.62 -5.88
C SER A 219 6.16 -3.21 -5.28
N ALA A 220 7.11 -2.86 -6.12
CA ALA A 220 8.30 -2.18 -5.66
C ALA A 220 7.97 -0.71 -5.36
N GLU A 221 8.16 -0.29 -4.11
CA GLU A 221 8.03 1.10 -3.66
C GLU A 221 9.36 1.55 -3.05
N CYS A 222 10.18 2.22 -3.85
CA CYS A 222 11.57 2.46 -3.51
C CYS A 222 12.09 3.77 -4.07
N LYS A 223 13.24 4.22 -3.54
CA LYS A 223 14.03 5.29 -4.13
C LYS A 223 14.78 4.76 -5.33
N ILE A 224 14.77 5.51 -6.42
CA ILE A 224 15.45 5.17 -7.67
C ILE A 224 16.40 6.31 -8.08
N THR A 225 17.48 5.95 -8.74
CA THR A 225 18.49 6.88 -9.27
C THR A 225 18.48 6.89 -10.78
N ASP A 226 18.51 5.74 -11.41
CA ASP A 226 18.31 5.55 -12.85
C ASP A 226 17.03 4.72 -13.07
N ARG A 227 15.95 5.39 -13.50
CA ARG A 227 14.63 4.78 -13.58
C ARG A 227 14.60 3.49 -14.39
N ALA A 228 15.17 3.50 -15.59
CA ALA A 228 15.12 2.35 -16.49
C ALA A 228 16.00 1.21 -15.98
N ALA A 229 17.25 1.51 -15.61
CA ALA A 229 18.20 0.52 -15.13
C ALA A 229 17.75 -0.10 -13.80
N ASP A 230 17.27 0.72 -12.84
CA ASP A 230 16.80 0.25 -11.54
C ASP A 230 15.57 -0.64 -11.67
N MET A 231 14.60 -0.30 -12.54
CA MET A 231 13.42 -1.11 -12.80
C MET A 231 13.79 -2.46 -13.43
N GLN A 232 14.66 -2.46 -14.46
CA GLN A 232 15.11 -3.71 -15.12
C GLN A 232 15.89 -4.59 -14.15
N HIS A 233 16.79 -4.02 -13.36
CA HIS A 233 17.56 -4.75 -12.36
C HIS A 233 16.63 -5.40 -11.33
N SER A 234 15.72 -4.63 -10.75
CA SER A 234 14.81 -5.12 -9.73
C SER A 234 13.84 -6.17 -10.27
N HIS A 235 13.31 -5.99 -11.49
CA HIS A 235 12.47 -7.01 -12.11
C HIS A 235 13.22 -8.33 -12.27
N ALA A 236 14.43 -8.30 -12.82
CA ALA A 236 15.27 -9.50 -12.99
C ALA A 236 15.59 -10.16 -11.64
N PHE A 237 15.90 -9.36 -10.62
CA PHE A 237 16.14 -9.82 -9.24
C PHE A 237 14.90 -10.50 -8.66
N LEU A 238 13.75 -9.81 -8.65
CA LEU A 238 12.51 -10.32 -8.07
C LEU A 238 12.01 -11.59 -8.77
N ARG A 239 12.15 -11.69 -10.11
CA ARG A 239 11.76 -12.89 -10.87
C ARG A 239 12.64 -14.11 -10.58
N ARG A 240 13.89 -13.95 -10.17
CA ARG A 240 14.72 -15.07 -9.70
C ARG A 240 14.20 -15.64 -8.37
N HIS A 241 13.79 -14.79 -7.46
CA HIS A 241 13.23 -15.23 -6.16
C HIS A 241 11.77 -15.68 -6.26
N TRP A 242 11.01 -15.11 -7.22
CA TRP A 242 9.61 -15.42 -7.45
C TRP A 242 9.32 -15.69 -8.94
N PRO A 243 9.64 -16.89 -9.43
CA PRO A 243 9.39 -17.25 -10.83
C PRO A 243 7.89 -17.28 -11.16
N MET A 244 7.54 -16.91 -12.38
CA MET A 244 6.17 -17.11 -12.89
C MET A 244 5.87 -18.62 -12.92
N ARG A 245 4.73 -18.98 -12.36
CA ARG A 245 4.14 -20.32 -12.50
C ARG A 245 3.18 -20.34 -13.67
#